data_87c399b06c26bb1a3c974c0c77e5aa57
#
_entry.id   87c399b06c26bb1a3c974c0c77e5aa57
#
_cell.length_a   1.000
_cell.length_b   1.000
_cell.length_c   1.000
_cell.angle_alpha   90.00
_cell.angle_beta   90.00
_cell.angle_gamma   90.00
#
_symmetry.space_group_name_H-M   'P 1'
#
loop_
_entity.id
_entity.type
_entity.pdbx_description
1 polymer ?
#
loop_
_entity_poly.entity_id
_entity_poly.type
_entity_poly.pdbx_seq_one_letter_code
_entity_poly.pdbx_strand_id
1 'polypeptide(L)'
;TLPDHSLESWNTVAISASVHVDADTHIEFVTYGKHADLMGALLLAPLTGNGNRITRPLKMLGNIIRHPLRFLRMLWPFGWSGRTLIILVMQSLDNAIAFRAKPKLFGKGIKLVTEQDAEKPNPTYIDAGNKAAEYLAEHTNGIAQSMSLEAMANIPSTAHILGGAVIGSSPADGVIDQNQRVFGYQNLLVCDGAAVPANPGVNPSLTITAMAEKAMSAVPDKR
;
A
#
# COMPACT_ATOMS: atom_id res chain seq x y z
N THR A 1 16.11 -5.74 3.17
CA THR A 1 17.33 -4.90 2.98
C THR A 1 18.53 -5.79 2.73
N LEU A 2 19.31 -5.45 1.74
CA LEU A 2 20.53 -6.17 1.31
C LEU A 2 21.76 -5.79 2.15
N PRO A 3 22.79 -6.64 2.21
CA PRO A 3 23.96 -6.39 3.03
C PRO A 3 24.83 -5.22 2.57
N ASP A 4 24.85 -4.94 1.30
CA ASP A 4 25.68 -3.89 0.69
C ASP A 4 24.91 -3.05 -0.34
N HIS A 5 25.56 -2.07 -0.93
CA HIS A 5 25.03 -1.20 -1.97
C HIS A 5 25.23 -1.73 -3.39
N SER A 6 25.55 -3.03 -3.53
CA SER A 6 25.96 -3.64 -4.79
C SER A 6 24.89 -3.58 -5.89
N LEU A 7 23.63 -3.43 -5.52
CA LEU A 7 22.54 -3.39 -6.51
C LEU A 7 22.32 -2.02 -7.13
N GLU A 8 22.80 -0.92 -6.51
CA GLU A 8 22.47 0.44 -6.97
C GLU A 8 21.02 0.52 -7.48
N SER A 9 20.09 0.04 -6.66
CA SER A 9 18.69 -0.20 -7.04
C SER A 9 17.98 1.03 -7.60
N TRP A 10 18.52 2.24 -7.36
CA TRP A 10 18.03 3.49 -7.96
C TRP A 10 18.31 3.61 -9.48
N ASN A 11 19.17 2.80 -10.06
CA ASN A 11 19.47 2.81 -11.50
C ASN A 11 18.52 1.92 -12.32
N THR A 12 17.48 1.39 -11.70
CA THR A 12 16.48 0.53 -12.34
C THR A 12 15.14 1.26 -12.48
N VAL A 13 14.23 0.67 -13.24
CA VAL A 13 12.81 1.08 -13.25
C VAL A 13 12.18 0.80 -11.88
N ALA A 14 11.15 1.58 -11.51
CA ALA A 14 10.52 1.46 -10.21
C ALA A 14 9.99 0.04 -9.94
N ILE A 15 9.40 -0.61 -10.94
CA ILE A 15 8.95 -2.00 -10.88
C ILE A 15 9.83 -2.82 -11.81
N SER A 16 10.63 -3.70 -11.24
CA SER A 16 11.67 -4.43 -11.98
C SER A 16 11.29 -5.86 -12.32
N ALA A 17 10.39 -6.47 -11.57
CA ALA A 17 9.91 -7.83 -11.82
C ALA A 17 8.54 -8.02 -11.19
N SER A 18 7.78 -8.97 -11.74
CA SER A 18 6.48 -9.34 -11.22
C SER A 18 6.25 -10.86 -11.36
N VAL A 19 5.47 -11.42 -10.44
CA VAL A 19 5.11 -12.84 -10.45
C VAL A 19 3.70 -13.04 -9.90
N HIS A 20 2.90 -13.86 -10.57
CA HIS A 20 1.64 -14.36 -10.05
C HIS A 20 1.90 -15.68 -9.31
N VAL A 21 1.65 -15.70 -8.02
CA VAL A 21 1.87 -16.88 -7.18
C VAL A 21 0.66 -17.80 -7.13
N ASP A 22 -0.52 -17.22 -7.36
CA ASP A 22 -1.80 -17.89 -7.54
C ASP A 22 -2.74 -17.01 -8.38
N ALA A 23 -4.01 -17.42 -8.54
CA ALA A 23 -4.99 -16.69 -9.34
C ALA A 23 -5.31 -15.29 -8.80
N ASP A 24 -5.18 -15.09 -7.50
CA ASP A 24 -5.60 -13.88 -6.81
C ASP A 24 -4.44 -13.05 -6.25
N THR A 25 -3.20 -13.57 -6.29
CA THR A 25 -2.05 -12.92 -5.65
C THR A 25 -0.95 -12.64 -6.66
N HIS A 26 -0.60 -11.37 -6.75
CA HIS A 26 0.44 -10.82 -7.60
C HIS A 26 1.52 -10.12 -6.73
N ILE A 27 2.76 -10.44 -6.97
CA ILE A 27 3.92 -9.88 -6.25
C ILE A 27 4.79 -9.10 -7.22
N GLU A 28 5.18 -7.90 -6.83
CA GLU A 28 6.11 -7.07 -7.58
C GLU A 28 7.30 -6.64 -6.72
N PHE A 29 8.45 -6.49 -7.38
CA PHE A 29 9.65 -5.95 -6.76
C PHE A 29 9.80 -4.49 -7.15
N VAL A 30 9.79 -3.65 -6.10
CA VAL A 30 9.78 -2.21 -6.25
C VAL A 30 11.03 -1.60 -5.64
N THR A 31 11.63 -0.66 -6.35
CA THR A 31 12.77 0.13 -5.90
C THR A 31 12.43 1.62 -5.94
N TYR A 32 13.04 2.38 -5.04
CA TYR A 32 12.89 3.83 -5.00
C TYR A 32 14.13 4.52 -5.54
N GLY A 33 13.95 5.72 -6.09
CA GLY A 33 15.03 6.53 -6.60
C GLY A 33 16.03 6.97 -5.50
N LYS A 34 17.18 7.44 -5.92
CA LYS A 34 18.20 7.97 -5.04
C LYS A 34 17.63 9.08 -4.13
N HIS A 35 18.02 9.08 -2.87
CA HIS A 35 17.54 9.99 -1.81
C HIS A 35 16.13 9.70 -1.25
N ALA A 36 15.52 8.57 -1.56
CA ALA A 36 14.26 8.13 -0.94
C ALA A 36 14.46 7.43 0.42
N ASP A 37 15.56 7.69 1.11
CA ASP A 37 15.96 6.98 2.34
C ASP A 37 14.95 7.12 3.49
N LEU A 38 14.20 8.21 3.54
CA LEU A 38 13.14 8.41 4.54
C LEU A 38 12.01 7.37 4.48
N MET A 39 11.81 6.74 3.32
CA MET A 39 10.85 5.64 3.18
C MET A 39 11.22 4.44 4.07
N GLY A 40 12.50 4.31 4.41
CA GLY A 40 12.99 3.30 5.35
C GLY A 40 12.33 3.36 6.72
N ALA A 41 11.87 4.53 7.17
CA ALA A 41 11.18 4.69 8.43
C ALA A 41 9.87 3.87 8.53
N LEU A 42 9.26 3.54 7.40
CA LEU A 42 8.05 2.70 7.35
C LEU A 42 8.36 1.21 7.53
N LEU A 43 9.62 0.79 7.32
CA LEU A 43 10.06 -0.61 7.24
C LEU A 43 11.08 -0.96 8.34
N LEU A 44 10.93 -0.41 9.54
CA LEU A 44 11.86 -0.60 10.66
C LEU A 44 11.60 -1.88 11.48
N ALA A 45 10.72 -2.76 11.06
CA ALA A 45 10.41 -3.97 11.80
C ALA A 45 10.99 -5.21 11.10
N PRO A 46 11.64 -6.12 11.85
CA PRO A 46 11.95 -7.45 11.34
C PRO A 46 10.65 -8.18 10.99
N LEU A 47 10.71 -9.07 10.01
CA LEU A 47 9.56 -9.87 9.60
C LEU A 47 9.02 -10.66 10.81
N THR A 48 7.72 -10.56 11.07
CA THR A 48 7.09 -11.18 12.25
C THR A 48 6.21 -12.39 11.92
N GLY A 49 5.92 -12.59 10.63
CA GLY A 49 5.00 -13.64 10.18
C GLY A 49 3.56 -13.44 10.67
N ASN A 50 2.77 -14.50 10.60
CA ASN A 50 1.37 -14.46 11.03
C ASN A 50 1.25 -14.19 12.54
N GLY A 51 0.16 -13.52 12.94
CA GLY A 51 -0.11 -13.19 14.33
C GLY A 51 -1.25 -12.20 14.52
N ASN A 52 -1.34 -11.67 15.70
CA ASN A 52 -2.34 -10.69 16.09
C ASN A 52 -1.69 -9.49 16.81
N ARG A 53 -2.50 -8.54 17.29
CA ARG A 53 -2.03 -7.32 17.96
C ARG A 53 -1.15 -7.55 19.20
N ILE A 54 -1.15 -8.76 19.76
CA ILE A 54 -0.33 -9.11 20.93
C ILE A 54 0.88 -9.93 20.48
N THR A 55 0.66 -10.96 19.65
CA THR A 55 1.70 -11.91 19.31
C THR A 55 2.74 -11.33 18.34
N ARG A 56 2.36 -10.43 17.42
CA ARG A 56 3.29 -9.79 16.48
C ARG A 56 4.33 -8.90 17.19
N PRO A 57 3.95 -7.97 18.09
CA PRO A 57 4.92 -7.19 18.85
C PRO A 57 5.86 -8.06 19.69
N LEU A 58 5.35 -9.15 20.29
CA LEU A 58 6.18 -10.08 21.05
C LEU A 58 7.17 -10.83 20.16
N LYS A 59 6.75 -11.29 18.97
CA LYS A 59 7.63 -11.89 17.97
C LYS A 59 8.67 -10.89 17.49
N MET A 60 8.29 -9.64 17.24
CA MET A 60 9.21 -8.56 16.87
C MET A 60 10.28 -8.37 17.95
N LEU A 61 9.87 -8.24 19.21
CA LEU A 61 10.80 -8.10 20.33
C LEU A 61 11.72 -9.31 20.45
N GLY A 62 11.19 -10.53 20.33
CA GLY A 62 11.97 -11.76 20.33
C GLY A 62 13.00 -11.81 19.19
N ASN A 63 12.65 -11.34 17.99
CA ASN A 63 13.57 -11.25 16.86
C ASN A 63 14.67 -10.21 17.09
N ILE A 64 14.34 -9.07 17.68
CA ILE A 64 15.32 -8.02 18.05
C ILE A 64 16.32 -8.56 19.06
N ILE A 65 15.85 -9.22 20.12
CA ILE A 65 16.72 -9.80 21.17
C ILE A 65 17.61 -10.90 20.59
N ARG A 66 17.07 -11.73 19.71
CA ARG A 66 17.83 -12.83 19.09
C ARG A 66 18.86 -12.36 18.08
N HIS A 67 18.59 -11.24 17.41
CA HIS A 67 19.41 -10.70 16.32
C HIS A 67 19.67 -9.19 16.44
N PRO A 68 20.28 -8.71 17.55
CA PRO A 68 20.40 -7.27 17.83
C PRO A 68 21.24 -6.53 16.77
N LEU A 69 22.29 -7.14 16.26
CA LEU A 69 23.12 -6.52 15.22
C LEU A 69 22.38 -6.36 13.89
N ARG A 70 21.52 -7.32 13.53
CA ARG A 70 20.65 -7.18 12.36
C ARG A 70 19.67 -6.02 12.53
N PHE A 71 19.10 -5.88 13.72
CA PHE A 71 18.18 -4.78 14.02
C PHE A 71 18.89 -3.42 13.95
N LEU A 72 20.06 -3.26 14.54
CA LEU A 72 20.85 -2.03 14.44
C LEU A 72 21.18 -1.68 12.98
N ARG A 73 21.48 -2.68 12.15
CA ARG A 73 21.72 -2.48 10.72
C ARG A 73 20.47 -2.00 9.96
N MET A 74 19.28 -2.48 10.36
CA MET A 74 18.01 -2.02 9.79
C MET A 74 17.73 -0.55 10.11
N LEU A 75 18.12 -0.10 11.30
CA LEU A 75 17.92 1.30 11.74
C LEU A 75 18.84 2.30 11.02
N TRP A 76 19.86 1.84 10.30
CA TRP A 76 20.78 2.70 9.58
C TRP A 76 20.10 3.33 8.35
N PRO A 77 19.81 4.65 8.37
CA PRO A 77 18.97 5.26 7.35
C PRO A 77 19.71 5.56 6.04
N PHE A 78 21.04 5.78 6.11
CA PHE A 78 21.79 6.26 4.96
C PHE A 78 21.97 5.19 3.90
N GLY A 79 21.64 5.54 2.65
CA GLY A 79 21.72 4.65 1.51
C GLY A 79 20.69 3.52 1.54
N TRP A 80 19.61 3.69 2.29
CA TRP A 80 18.54 2.70 2.37
C TRP A 80 17.94 2.41 0.99
N SER A 81 17.67 3.43 0.19
CA SER A 81 17.08 3.29 -1.14
C SER A 81 17.97 2.48 -2.10
N GLY A 82 19.30 2.51 -1.93
CA GLY A 82 20.23 1.77 -2.78
C GLY A 82 20.41 0.29 -2.42
N ARG A 83 19.90 -0.14 -1.27
CA ARG A 83 20.08 -1.50 -0.75
C ARG A 83 18.77 -2.17 -0.33
N THR A 84 17.64 -1.58 -0.65
CA THR A 84 16.34 -2.12 -0.25
C THR A 84 15.48 -2.41 -1.46
N LEU A 85 15.00 -3.63 -1.52
CA LEU A 85 13.99 -4.08 -2.45
C LEU A 85 12.67 -4.21 -1.69
N ILE A 86 11.64 -3.52 -2.14
CA ILE A 86 10.30 -3.60 -1.57
C ILE A 86 9.52 -4.67 -2.30
N ILE A 87 8.83 -5.49 -1.54
CA ILE A 87 7.92 -6.49 -2.05
C ILE A 87 6.51 -5.92 -1.93
N LEU A 88 5.92 -5.57 -3.05
CA LEU A 88 4.54 -5.13 -3.13
C LEU A 88 3.66 -6.34 -3.43
N VAL A 89 2.70 -6.60 -2.57
CA VAL A 89 1.80 -7.75 -2.71
C VAL A 89 0.40 -7.24 -2.95
N MET A 90 -0.19 -7.61 -4.06
CA MET A 90 -1.54 -7.24 -4.47
C MET A 90 -2.41 -8.47 -4.56
N GLN A 91 -3.64 -8.35 -4.07
CA GLN A 91 -4.62 -9.43 -4.11
C GLN A 91 -5.94 -8.93 -4.71
N SER A 92 -6.57 -9.74 -5.56
CA SER A 92 -7.87 -9.46 -6.18
C SER A 92 -9.02 -9.85 -5.25
N LEU A 93 -8.95 -9.45 -3.98
CA LEU A 93 -9.98 -9.75 -2.99
C LEU A 93 -11.10 -8.73 -3.03
N ASP A 94 -12.33 -9.19 -2.87
CA ASP A 94 -13.51 -8.35 -2.68
C ASP A 94 -13.61 -7.91 -1.21
N ASN A 95 -12.73 -7.01 -0.81
CA ASN A 95 -12.68 -6.41 0.52
C ASN A 95 -12.70 -4.89 0.42
N ALA A 96 -13.24 -4.24 1.43
CA ALA A 96 -13.36 -2.79 1.45
C ALA A 96 -13.20 -2.23 2.86
N ILE A 97 -12.89 -0.92 2.90
CA ILE A 97 -12.95 -0.10 4.11
C ILE A 97 -13.91 1.06 3.89
N ALA A 98 -14.69 1.36 4.90
CA ALA A 98 -15.55 2.53 4.92
C ALA A 98 -14.94 3.62 5.81
N PHE A 99 -15.20 4.89 5.48
CA PHE A 99 -14.93 6.00 6.38
C PHE A 99 -16.17 6.34 7.17
N ARG A 100 -16.00 6.54 8.49
CA ARG A 100 -17.05 6.98 9.40
C ARG A 100 -16.65 8.29 10.08
N ALA A 101 -17.55 9.25 10.07
CA ALA A 101 -17.39 10.45 10.85
C ALA A 101 -17.80 10.18 12.31
N LYS A 102 -16.89 10.40 13.24
CA LYS A 102 -17.16 10.28 14.69
C LYS A 102 -16.81 11.59 15.39
N PRO A 103 -17.55 11.98 16.44
CA PRO A 103 -17.16 13.13 17.28
C PRO A 103 -15.75 12.93 17.83
N LYS A 104 -14.99 14.00 17.96
CA LYS A 104 -13.73 13.96 18.70
C LYS A 104 -14.01 13.72 20.19
N LEU A 105 -13.21 12.86 20.83
CA LEU A 105 -13.34 12.61 22.27
C LEU A 105 -12.98 13.87 23.10
N PHE A 106 -12.02 14.65 22.59
CA PHE A 106 -11.61 15.92 23.19
C PHE A 106 -11.65 17.03 22.13
N GLY A 107 -12.22 18.19 22.49
CA GLY A 107 -12.38 19.34 21.61
C GLY A 107 -13.64 19.28 20.73
N LYS A 108 -13.85 20.32 19.93
CA LYS A 108 -14.98 20.43 19.00
C LYS A 108 -14.60 19.82 17.63
N GLY A 109 -15.58 19.26 16.93
CA GLY A 109 -15.45 18.77 15.56
C GLY A 109 -15.56 17.26 15.42
N ILE A 110 -15.36 16.80 14.18
CA ILE A 110 -15.40 15.39 13.79
C ILE A 110 -14.00 14.87 13.44
N LYS A 111 -13.82 13.57 13.56
CA LYS A 111 -12.68 12.83 12.99
C LYS A 111 -13.21 11.74 12.06
N LEU A 112 -12.52 11.49 10.98
CA LEU A 112 -12.74 10.31 10.16
C LEU A 112 -12.00 9.12 10.78
N VAL A 113 -12.68 8.00 10.85
CA VAL A 113 -12.12 6.70 11.26
C VAL A 113 -12.43 5.68 10.18
N THR A 114 -11.55 4.73 10.01
CA THR A 114 -11.77 3.59 9.11
C THR A 114 -12.56 2.50 9.82
N GLU A 115 -13.44 1.84 9.10
CA GLU A 115 -14.20 0.68 9.53
C GLU A 115 -14.06 -0.39 8.47
N GLN A 116 -13.64 -1.58 8.87
CA GLN A 116 -13.53 -2.71 7.97
C GLN A 116 -14.87 -3.43 7.83
N ASP A 117 -15.08 -4.04 6.68
CA ASP A 117 -16.17 -4.99 6.51
C ASP A 117 -15.98 -6.17 7.46
N ALA A 118 -17.02 -6.52 8.22
CA ALA A 118 -16.95 -7.61 9.20
C ALA A 118 -16.94 -8.99 8.54
N GLU A 119 -17.56 -9.13 7.35
CA GLU A 119 -17.63 -10.38 6.61
C GLU A 119 -16.40 -10.57 5.70
N LYS A 120 -15.85 -9.48 5.19
CA LYS A 120 -14.72 -9.46 4.25
C LYS A 120 -13.61 -8.52 4.73
N PRO A 121 -12.99 -8.77 5.88
CA PRO A 121 -11.95 -7.88 6.43
C PRO A 121 -10.69 -7.91 5.56
N ASN A 122 -9.95 -6.80 5.55
CA ASN A 122 -8.65 -6.77 4.92
C ASN A 122 -7.66 -7.71 5.63
N PRO A 123 -6.89 -8.53 4.89
CA PRO A 123 -5.91 -9.42 5.49
C PRO A 123 -4.82 -8.60 6.19
N THR A 124 -4.43 -9.03 7.38
CA THR A 124 -3.29 -8.47 8.14
C THR A 124 -2.02 -9.29 7.93
N TYR A 125 -2.11 -10.38 7.19
CA TYR A 125 -1.02 -11.28 6.87
C TYR A 125 -1.28 -11.93 5.50
N ILE A 126 -0.26 -11.87 4.62
CA ILE A 126 -0.29 -12.51 3.31
C ILE A 126 0.92 -13.44 3.25
N ASP A 127 0.67 -14.75 3.27
CA ASP A 127 1.69 -15.81 3.36
C ASP A 127 2.69 -15.75 2.20
N ALA A 128 2.18 -15.56 0.98
CA ALA A 128 3.00 -15.46 -0.22
C ALA A 128 4.04 -14.34 -0.14
N GLY A 129 3.65 -13.16 0.35
CA GLY A 129 4.55 -12.02 0.52
C GLY A 129 5.63 -12.26 1.57
N ASN A 130 5.26 -12.92 2.68
CA ASN A 130 6.22 -13.27 3.73
C ASN A 130 7.23 -14.30 3.24
N LYS A 131 6.79 -15.36 2.56
CA LYS A 131 7.67 -16.38 1.95
C LYS A 131 8.61 -15.78 0.91
N ALA A 132 8.12 -14.87 0.07
CA ALA A 132 8.97 -14.16 -0.89
C ALA A 132 10.05 -13.33 -0.19
N ALA A 133 9.71 -12.64 0.91
CA ALA A 133 10.68 -11.86 1.68
C ALA A 133 11.74 -12.74 2.34
N GLU A 134 11.36 -13.87 2.91
CA GLU A 134 12.27 -14.86 3.51
C GLU A 134 13.18 -15.46 2.45
N TYR A 135 12.61 -15.94 1.34
CA TYR A 135 13.36 -16.52 0.23
C TYR A 135 14.44 -15.57 -0.31
N LEU A 136 14.06 -14.30 -0.56
CA LEU A 136 15.01 -13.31 -1.03
C LEU A 136 16.08 -12.99 0.01
N ALA A 137 15.70 -12.88 1.28
CA ALA A 137 16.67 -12.61 2.34
C ALA A 137 17.70 -13.74 2.48
N GLU A 138 17.30 -15.00 2.35
CA GLU A 138 18.19 -16.15 2.37
C GLU A 138 19.16 -16.15 1.18
N HIS A 139 18.66 -15.92 -0.03
CA HIS A 139 19.47 -16.00 -1.25
C HIS A 139 20.38 -14.78 -1.47
N THR A 140 20.09 -13.66 -0.82
CA THR A 140 20.89 -12.43 -0.92
C THR A 140 21.67 -12.11 0.33
N ASN A 141 21.66 -12.99 1.33
CA ASN A 141 22.18 -12.72 2.68
C ASN A 141 21.63 -11.39 3.27
N GLY A 142 20.41 -11.07 2.92
CA GLY A 142 19.70 -9.87 3.31
C GLY A 142 18.94 -10.00 4.63
N ILE A 143 18.10 -9.01 4.91
CA ILE A 143 17.23 -8.99 6.08
C ILE A 143 15.80 -8.81 5.61
N ALA A 144 14.96 -9.82 5.89
CA ALA A 144 13.52 -9.71 5.67
C ALA A 144 12.90 -8.75 6.68
N GLN A 145 12.08 -7.82 6.17
CA GLN A 145 11.44 -6.76 6.94
C GLN A 145 9.95 -6.71 6.64
N SER A 146 9.18 -6.18 7.57
CA SER A 146 7.77 -5.82 7.36
C SER A 146 7.50 -4.37 7.72
N MET A 147 6.31 -3.88 7.34
CA MET A 147 5.84 -2.56 7.72
C MET A 147 5.79 -2.44 9.25
N SER A 148 6.28 -1.31 9.76
CA SER A 148 6.33 -1.07 11.21
C SER A 148 4.93 -1.12 11.86
N LEU A 149 3.91 -0.55 11.23
CA LEU A 149 2.53 -0.59 11.71
C LEU A 149 1.95 -2.00 11.71
N GLU A 150 2.31 -2.80 10.72
CA GLU A 150 1.89 -4.20 10.65
C GLU A 150 2.50 -5.02 11.79
N ALA A 151 3.81 -4.89 12.02
CA ALA A 151 4.51 -5.63 13.07
C ALA A 151 4.12 -5.19 14.48
N MET A 152 3.90 -3.89 14.72
CA MET A 152 3.64 -3.32 16.04
C MET A 152 2.16 -3.31 16.43
N ALA A 153 1.26 -3.12 15.47
CA ALA A 153 -0.16 -2.91 15.72
C ALA A 153 -1.10 -3.86 14.97
N ASN A 154 -0.55 -4.76 14.15
CA ASN A 154 -1.31 -5.64 13.26
C ASN A 154 -2.29 -4.85 12.37
N ILE A 155 -1.81 -3.72 11.83
CA ILE A 155 -2.58 -2.85 10.94
C ILE A 155 -2.03 -3.01 9.53
N PRO A 156 -2.85 -3.52 8.58
CA PRO A 156 -2.44 -3.61 7.19
C PRO A 156 -2.27 -2.22 6.59
N SER A 157 -1.35 -2.07 5.67
CA SER A 157 -1.07 -0.81 4.97
C SER A 157 -1.17 -1.02 3.47
N THR A 158 -1.70 -0.03 2.77
CA THR A 158 -1.79 -0.01 1.31
C THR A 158 -1.35 1.33 0.76
N ALA A 159 -0.77 1.31 -0.45
CA ALA A 159 -0.54 2.49 -1.27
C ALA A 159 -1.64 2.68 -2.34
N HIS A 160 -2.53 1.70 -2.52
CA HIS A 160 -3.58 1.70 -3.53
C HIS A 160 -4.92 2.05 -2.89
N ILE A 161 -5.15 3.36 -2.68
CA ILE A 161 -6.40 3.87 -2.11
C ILE A 161 -7.35 4.16 -3.27
N LEU A 162 -8.37 3.31 -3.42
CA LEU A 162 -9.31 3.34 -4.53
C LEU A 162 -10.75 3.44 -4.02
N GLY A 163 -11.65 3.94 -4.88
CA GLY A 163 -13.08 4.02 -4.58
C GLY A 163 -13.45 5.18 -3.67
N GLY A 164 -14.75 5.31 -3.43
CA GLY A 164 -15.35 6.40 -2.62
C GLY A 164 -16.19 7.36 -3.44
N ALA A 165 -15.85 7.66 -4.70
CA ALA A 165 -16.69 8.41 -5.64
C ALA A 165 -17.34 7.45 -6.63
N VAL A 166 -18.39 6.76 -6.19
CA VAL A 166 -19.09 5.73 -6.97
C VAL A 166 -19.67 6.34 -8.24
N ILE A 167 -19.41 5.69 -9.37
CA ILE A 167 -20.01 6.05 -10.67
C ILE A 167 -21.46 5.54 -10.68
N GLY A 168 -22.41 6.41 -10.97
CA GLY A 168 -23.83 6.09 -11.07
C GLY A 168 -24.50 6.71 -12.28
N SER A 169 -25.76 6.34 -12.50
CA SER A 169 -26.61 6.95 -13.50
C SER A 169 -27.34 8.18 -12.97
N SER A 170 -27.41 8.32 -11.65
CA SER A 170 -28.10 9.42 -10.95
C SER A 170 -27.49 9.68 -9.57
N PRO A 171 -27.83 10.80 -8.90
CA PRO A 171 -27.41 11.06 -7.52
C PRO A 171 -27.94 10.06 -6.49
N ALA A 172 -28.89 9.21 -6.86
CA ALA A 172 -29.46 8.19 -5.96
C ALA A 172 -28.57 6.94 -5.88
N ASP A 173 -27.77 6.68 -6.90
CA ASP A 173 -26.94 5.46 -7.06
C ASP A 173 -25.45 5.75 -7.21
N GLY A 174 -25.05 7.03 -7.29
CA GLY A 174 -23.65 7.40 -7.41
C GLY A 174 -23.31 8.80 -6.94
N VAL A 175 -22.04 9.11 -6.93
CA VAL A 175 -21.48 10.43 -6.61
C VAL A 175 -21.10 11.17 -7.90
N ILE A 176 -20.63 10.43 -8.89
CA ILE A 176 -20.18 10.93 -10.19
C ILE A 176 -20.86 10.18 -11.33
N ASP A 177 -20.98 10.83 -12.47
CA ASP A 177 -21.45 10.20 -13.72
C ASP A 177 -20.30 9.42 -14.43
N GLN A 178 -20.62 8.81 -15.57
CA GLN A 178 -19.63 8.08 -16.40
C GLN A 178 -18.51 8.95 -17.00
N ASN A 179 -18.67 10.29 -16.96
CA ASN A 179 -17.64 11.26 -17.35
C ASN A 179 -16.94 11.86 -16.14
N GLN A 180 -17.11 11.24 -14.96
CA GLN A 180 -16.51 11.62 -13.68
C GLN A 180 -16.93 13.00 -13.17
N ARG A 181 -18.07 13.53 -13.63
CA ARG A 181 -18.67 14.79 -13.15
C ARG A 181 -19.47 14.53 -11.89
N VAL A 182 -19.25 15.35 -10.88
CA VAL A 182 -19.98 15.24 -9.61
C VAL A 182 -21.43 15.70 -9.81
N PHE A 183 -22.38 14.85 -9.44
CA PHE A 183 -23.79 15.20 -9.54
C PHE A 183 -24.14 16.44 -8.73
N GLY A 184 -24.94 17.34 -9.32
CA GLY A 184 -25.36 18.60 -8.70
C GLY A 184 -24.32 19.72 -8.70
N TYR A 185 -23.11 19.47 -9.22
CA TYR A 185 -22.07 20.48 -9.33
C TYR A 185 -21.68 20.73 -10.79
N GLN A 186 -21.53 22.01 -11.14
CA GLN A 186 -20.92 22.37 -12.42
C GLN A 186 -19.40 22.46 -12.27
N ASN A 187 -18.66 21.98 -13.25
CA ASN A 187 -17.19 22.09 -13.31
C ASN A 187 -16.43 21.40 -12.17
N LEU A 188 -17.01 20.38 -11.53
CA LEU A 188 -16.36 19.56 -10.53
C LEU A 188 -16.25 18.12 -11.06
N LEU A 189 -15.00 17.64 -11.18
CA LEU A 189 -14.69 16.29 -11.60
C LEU A 189 -13.87 15.58 -10.53
N VAL A 190 -13.97 14.25 -10.49
CA VAL A 190 -13.11 13.38 -9.66
C VAL A 190 -12.25 12.56 -10.61
N CYS A 191 -10.97 12.93 -10.73
CA CYS A 191 -10.03 12.35 -11.71
C CYS A 191 -8.87 11.61 -11.04
N ASP A 192 -9.12 11.01 -9.90
CA ASP A 192 -8.13 10.27 -9.13
C ASP A 192 -8.61 8.84 -8.80
N GLY A 193 -7.89 8.14 -7.92
CA GLY A 193 -8.23 6.80 -7.51
C GLY A 193 -9.62 6.65 -6.86
N ALA A 194 -10.23 7.74 -6.40
CA ALA A 194 -11.58 7.70 -5.84
C ALA A 194 -12.65 7.33 -6.88
N ALA A 195 -12.39 7.59 -8.17
CA ALA A 195 -13.28 7.23 -9.27
C ALA A 195 -13.15 5.76 -9.72
N VAL A 196 -12.13 5.03 -9.28
CA VAL A 196 -11.91 3.62 -9.64
C VAL A 196 -12.87 2.73 -8.86
N PRO A 197 -13.82 2.03 -9.52
CA PRO A 197 -14.95 1.40 -8.83
C PRO A 197 -14.62 0.06 -8.17
N ALA A 198 -13.49 -0.55 -8.51
CA ALA A 198 -13.11 -1.87 -8.02
C ALA A 198 -11.60 -2.03 -7.91
N ASN A 199 -11.15 -3.02 -7.13
CA ASN A 199 -9.75 -3.40 -7.04
C ASN A 199 -9.29 -4.06 -8.36
N PRO A 200 -8.34 -3.47 -9.11
CA PRO A 200 -7.86 -4.04 -10.37
C PRO A 200 -6.91 -5.24 -10.17
N GLY A 201 -6.49 -5.56 -8.94
CA GLY A 201 -5.51 -6.61 -8.64
C GLY A 201 -4.08 -6.29 -9.08
N VAL A 202 -3.86 -5.11 -9.64
CA VAL A 202 -2.56 -4.60 -10.12
C VAL A 202 -2.39 -3.14 -9.73
N ASN A 203 -1.22 -2.56 -10.01
CA ASN A 203 -0.99 -1.12 -9.78
C ASN A 203 -2.02 -0.26 -10.51
N PRO A 204 -2.72 0.65 -9.83
CA PRO A 204 -3.86 1.35 -10.39
C PRO A 204 -3.50 2.58 -11.23
N SER A 205 -2.23 2.99 -11.30
CA SER A 205 -1.81 4.25 -11.93
C SER A 205 -2.24 4.36 -13.39
N LEU A 206 -2.12 3.28 -14.18
CA LEU A 206 -2.55 3.27 -15.58
C LEU A 206 -4.08 3.43 -15.69
N THR A 207 -4.83 2.73 -14.85
CA THR A 207 -6.29 2.83 -14.80
C THR A 207 -6.72 4.25 -14.42
N ILE A 208 -6.12 4.83 -13.38
CA ILE A 208 -6.41 6.21 -12.94
C ILE A 208 -6.11 7.21 -14.06
N THR A 209 -4.96 7.07 -14.73
CA THR A 209 -4.57 7.97 -15.82
C THR A 209 -5.54 7.87 -16.99
N ALA A 210 -5.89 6.65 -17.43
CA ALA A 210 -6.83 6.45 -18.53
C ALA A 210 -8.22 7.03 -18.24
N MET A 211 -8.70 6.87 -16.99
CA MET A 211 -9.97 7.45 -16.55
C MET A 211 -9.90 8.97 -16.49
N ALA A 212 -8.79 9.54 -16.00
CA ALA A 212 -8.58 10.98 -15.96
C ALA A 212 -8.51 11.59 -17.37
N GLU A 213 -7.79 10.99 -18.30
CA GLU A 213 -7.73 11.42 -19.70
C GLU A 213 -9.11 11.38 -20.36
N LYS A 214 -9.87 10.30 -20.12
CA LYS A 214 -11.25 10.20 -20.61
C LYS A 214 -12.12 11.36 -20.06
N ALA A 215 -12.02 11.66 -18.76
CA ALA A 215 -12.78 12.77 -18.16
C ALA A 215 -12.37 14.12 -18.77
N MET A 216 -11.07 14.33 -18.95
CA MET A 216 -10.54 15.58 -19.51
C MET A 216 -10.90 15.76 -21.00
N SER A 217 -11.03 14.68 -21.77
CA SER A 217 -11.45 14.76 -23.17
C SER A 217 -12.88 15.32 -23.35
N ALA A 218 -13.70 15.27 -22.29
CA ALA A 218 -15.04 15.84 -22.27
C ALA A 218 -15.09 17.32 -21.80
N VAL A 219 -13.94 17.88 -21.42
CA VAL A 219 -13.83 19.31 -21.04
C VAL A 219 -13.57 20.14 -22.30
N PRO A 220 -14.41 21.14 -22.61
CA PRO A 220 -14.21 21.95 -23.80
C PRO A 220 -12.96 22.81 -23.70
N ASP A 221 -12.32 23.02 -24.84
CA ASP A 221 -11.19 23.94 -24.95
C ASP A 221 -11.57 25.36 -24.50
N LYS A 222 -10.60 26.04 -23.89
CA LYS A 222 -10.79 27.44 -23.53
C LYS A 222 -10.94 28.28 -24.80
N ARG A 223 -12.11 28.90 -24.95
CA ARG A 223 -12.36 29.88 -26.01
C ARG A 223 -11.69 31.20 -25.70
#